data_f4f9dea440e0af966b3c2efd1e0e883b
#
_entry.id   f4f9dea440e0af966b3c2efd1e0e883b
#
_cell.length_a   1.000
_cell.length_b   1.000
_cell.length_c   1.000
_cell.angle_alpha   90.00
_cell.angle_beta   90.00
_cell.angle_gamma   90.00
#
_symmetry.space_group_name_H-M   'P 1'
#
loop_
_entity.id
_entity.type
_entity.pdbx_description
1 polymer ?
#
loop_
_entity_poly.entity_id
_entity_poly.type
_entity_poly.pdbx_seq_one_letter_code
_entity_poly.pdbx_strand_id
1 'polypeptide(L)'
;TAVKGLGGKGIIDVLISVKKKNIAKNKKRLEKEGYVFHASGSGKERIYFDREYVYNGKARRVHLHLNPHGGFELRRAIAFVKYLTAHPDKMKEYAKIKREGAEYAKGEAQKYRDYKQKFLEKLGKEALREFKKTSIKSTFKKL
;
A
#
# COMPACT_ATOMS: atom_id res chain seq x y z
N THR A 1 3.41 -6.69 -5.93
CA THR A 1 3.79 -6.24 -4.58
C THR A 1 5.24 -5.79 -4.54
N ALA A 2 5.56 -4.81 -3.70
CA ALA A 2 6.93 -4.29 -3.54
C ALA A 2 7.86 -5.28 -2.79
N VAL A 3 7.32 -6.30 -2.15
CA VAL A 3 8.08 -7.32 -1.43
C VAL A 3 8.26 -8.54 -2.34
N LYS A 4 9.51 -8.87 -2.69
CA LYS A 4 9.83 -10.03 -3.53
C LYS A 4 9.40 -11.32 -2.83
N GLY A 5 8.74 -12.22 -3.56
CA GLY A 5 8.25 -13.50 -3.02
C GLY A 5 6.86 -13.43 -2.36
N LEU A 6 6.32 -12.24 -2.12
CA LEU A 6 4.96 -12.08 -1.63
C LEU A 6 3.98 -12.05 -2.81
N GLY A 7 3.24 -13.12 -3.03
CA GLY A 7 2.24 -13.22 -4.10
C GLY A 7 1.18 -12.11 -4.06
N GLY A 8 0.66 -11.73 -5.23
CA GLY A 8 -0.36 -10.69 -5.39
C GLY A 8 -1.47 -11.12 -6.35
N LYS A 9 -2.59 -10.40 -6.33
CA LYS A 9 -3.78 -10.65 -7.18
C LYS A 9 -3.71 -9.93 -8.54
N GLY A 10 -2.51 -9.57 -9.03
CA GLY A 10 -2.37 -8.77 -10.26
C GLY A 10 -2.70 -7.29 -10.10
N ILE A 11 -2.84 -6.83 -8.86
CA ILE A 11 -3.02 -5.41 -8.51
C ILE A 11 -1.66 -4.82 -8.18
N ILE A 12 -1.39 -3.64 -8.73
CA ILE A 12 -0.17 -2.88 -8.45
C ILE A 12 -0.53 -1.74 -7.49
N ASP A 13 0.05 -1.76 -6.30
CA ASP A 13 -0.08 -0.66 -5.34
C ASP A 13 1.05 0.36 -5.57
N VAL A 14 0.67 1.60 -5.88
CA VAL A 14 1.60 2.72 -6.13
C VAL A 14 1.40 3.79 -5.06
N LEU A 15 2.49 4.20 -4.40
CA LEU A 15 2.47 5.31 -3.47
C LEU A 15 3.17 6.52 -4.09
N ILE A 16 2.44 7.62 -4.24
CA ILE A 16 2.98 8.91 -4.68
C ILE A 16 3.05 9.84 -3.48
N SER A 17 4.17 10.51 -3.32
CA SER A 17 4.38 11.49 -2.25
C SER A 17 4.62 12.88 -2.82
N VAL A 18 3.83 13.87 -2.38
CA VAL A 18 3.91 15.25 -2.83
C VAL A 18 3.86 16.25 -1.67
N LYS A 19 4.36 17.47 -1.88
CA LYS A 19 4.19 18.55 -0.90
C LYS A 19 2.69 18.77 -0.64
N LYS A 20 2.30 18.98 0.61
CA LYS A 20 0.89 19.12 1.04
C LYS A 20 0.12 20.15 0.18
N LYS A 21 0.73 21.28 -0.14
CA LYS A 21 0.14 22.34 -1.01
C LYS A 21 -0.18 21.86 -2.44
N ASN A 22 0.44 20.78 -2.90
CA ASN A 22 0.28 20.26 -4.25
C ASN A 22 -0.75 19.12 -4.34
N ILE A 23 -1.34 18.68 -3.23
CA ILE A 23 -2.29 17.57 -3.19
C ILE A 23 -3.48 17.82 -4.13
N ALA A 24 -4.15 18.95 -4.01
CA ALA A 24 -5.32 19.28 -4.83
C ALA A 24 -4.99 19.34 -6.33
N LYS A 25 -3.84 19.93 -6.69
CA LYS A 25 -3.37 19.98 -8.08
C LYS A 25 -3.13 18.56 -8.65
N ASN A 26 -2.44 17.72 -7.87
CA ASN A 26 -2.13 16.35 -8.32
C ASN A 26 -3.37 15.45 -8.33
N LYS A 27 -4.34 15.65 -7.42
CA LYS A 27 -5.64 14.98 -7.50
C LYS A 27 -6.30 15.24 -8.85
N LYS A 28 -6.48 16.51 -9.23
CA LYS A 28 -7.08 16.89 -10.51
C LYS A 28 -6.31 16.33 -11.72
N ARG A 29 -4.98 16.26 -11.63
CA ARG A 29 -4.14 15.69 -12.69
C ARG A 29 -4.38 14.19 -12.84
N LEU A 30 -4.42 13.45 -11.73
CA LEU A 30 -4.69 12.01 -11.74
C LEU A 30 -6.07 11.69 -12.32
N GLU A 31 -7.10 12.47 -11.96
CA GLU A 31 -8.44 12.33 -12.52
C GLU A 31 -8.45 12.55 -14.04
N LYS A 32 -7.70 13.54 -14.56
CA LYS A 32 -7.51 13.76 -16.01
C LYS A 32 -6.80 12.59 -16.70
N GLU A 33 -5.88 11.91 -16.00
CA GLU A 33 -5.18 10.73 -16.52
C GLU A 33 -6.02 9.44 -16.39
N GLY A 34 -7.29 9.55 -16.04
CA GLY A 34 -8.23 8.42 -15.97
C GLY A 34 -8.17 7.61 -14.69
N TYR A 35 -7.57 8.15 -13.61
CA TYR A 35 -7.69 7.54 -12.30
C TYR A 35 -8.99 7.94 -11.62
N VAL A 36 -9.71 6.95 -11.09
CA VAL A 36 -10.97 7.14 -10.37
C VAL A 36 -10.70 7.37 -8.89
N PHE A 37 -11.17 8.51 -8.37
CA PHE A 37 -11.08 8.85 -6.96
C PHE A 37 -12.10 8.08 -6.13
N HIS A 38 -11.67 7.54 -4.98
CA HIS A 38 -12.54 6.85 -4.03
C HIS A 38 -12.51 7.50 -2.65
N ALA A 39 -13.62 8.12 -2.26
CA ALA A 39 -13.75 8.76 -0.95
C ALA A 39 -13.64 7.74 0.19
N SER A 40 -14.24 6.56 0.05
CA SER A 40 -14.25 5.49 1.06
C SER A 40 -12.87 4.93 1.41
N GLY A 41 -11.90 5.05 0.48
CA GLY A 41 -10.50 4.64 0.71
C GLY A 41 -9.57 5.79 1.07
N SER A 42 -10.11 7.01 1.22
CA SER A 42 -9.35 8.24 1.39
C SER A 42 -9.51 8.82 2.80
N GLY A 43 -8.52 9.63 3.21
CA GLY A 43 -8.51 10.33 4.49
C GLY A 43 -7.56 11.52 4.46
N LYS A 44 -7.30 12.11 5.64
CA LYS A 44 -6.49 13.34 5.76
C LYS A 44 -5.04 13.20 5.23
N GLU A 45 -4.49 11.99 5.28
CA GLU A 45 -3.08 11.73 4.94
C GLU A 45 -2.90 10.78 3.75
N ARG A 46 -3.99 10.38 3.11
CA ARG A 46 -3.95 9.50 1.95
C ARG A 46 -5.19 9.73 1.09
N ILE A 47 -5.00 9.99 -0.20
CA ILE A 47 -6.07 10.02 -1.18
C ILE A 47 -5.92 8.79 -2.06
N TYR A 48 -6.99 8.01 -2.16
CA TYR A 48 -7.01 6.75 -2.88
C TYR A 48 -7.68 6.88 -4.24
N PHE A 49 -7.03 6.29 -5.23
CA PHE A 49 -7.52 6.15 -6.60
C PHE A 49 -7.33 4.73 -7.07
N ASP A 50 -8.11 4.31 -8.06
CA ASP A 50 -7.76 3.16 -8.87
C ASP A 50 -7.85 3.48 -10.37
N ARG A 51 -7.26 2.59 -11.18
CA ARG A 51 -7.39 2.60 -12.63
C ARG A 51 -7.26 1.18 -13.14
N GLU A 52 -8.16 0.81 -14.05
CA GLU A 52 -8.02 -0.42 -14.84
C GLU A 52 -7.34 -0.13 -16.17
N TYR A 53 -6.54 -1.07 -16.64
CA TYR A 53 -5.89 -1.01 -17.94
C TYR A 53 -5.64 -2.42 -18.47
N VAL A 54 -5.42 -2.54 -19.77
CA VAL A 54 -5.07 -3.81 -20.42
C VAL A 54 -3.56 -3.84 -20.68
N TYR A 55 -2.90 -4.91 -20.24
CA TYR A 55 -1.48 -5.16 -20.53
C TYR A 55 -1.29 -6.61 -20.97
N ASN A 56 -0.74 -6.80 -22.16
CA ASN A 56 -0.57 -8.11 -22.81
C ASN A 56 -1.89 -8.90 -22.84
N GLY A 57 -2.99 -8.27 -23.28
CA GLY A 57 -4.33 -8.89 -23.37
C GLY A 57 -5.01 -9.22 -22.05
N LYS A 58 -4.41 -8.86 -20.90
CA LYS A 58 -4.96 -9.13 -19.57
C LYS A 58 -5.36 -7.84 -18.85
N ALA A 59 -6.55 -7.82 -18.29
CA ALA A 59 -6.99 -6.74 -17.40
C ALA A 59 -6.10 -6.67 -16.17
N ARG A 60 -5.66 -5.46 -15.83
CA ARG A 60 -4.83 -5.13 -14.67
C ARG A 60 -5.45 -3.96 -13.93
N ARG A 61 -5.16 -3.86 -12.64
CA ARG A 61 -5.61 -2.75 -11.81
C ARG A 61 -4.44 -2.11 -11.08
N VAL A 62 -4.40 -0.79 -11.06
CA VAL A 62 -3.49 -0.01 -10.21
C VAL A 62 -4.31 0.61 -9.09
N HIS A 63 -3.87 0.41 -7.86
CA HIS A 63 -4.28 1.20 -6.70
C HIS A 63 -3.23 2.29 -6.46
N LEU A 64 -3.63 3.54 -6.54
CA LEU A 64 -2.73 4.66 -6.36
C LEU A 64 -3.09 5.42 -5.07
N HIS A 65 -2.09 5.63 -4.24
CA HIS A 65 -2.20 6.35 -2.98
C HIS A 65 -1.39 7.64 -3.07
N LEU A 66 -2.07 8.79 -3.14
CA LEU A 66 -1.45 10.11 -3.12
C LEU A 66 -1.33 10.58 -1.66
N ASN A 67 -0.10 10.81 -1.21
CA ASN A 67 0.21 11.09 0.18
C ASN A 67 0.98 12.41 0.32
N PRO A 68 0.78 13.19 1.40
CA PRO A 68 1.66 14.31 1.71
C PRO A 68 3.06 13.81 2.13
N HIS A 69 4.09 14.57 1.78
CA HIS A 69 5.46 14.30 2.25
C HIS A 69 5.49 14.17 3.77
N GLY A 70 6.16 13.12 4.26
CA GLY A 70 6.31 12.87 5.68
C GLY A 70 5.02 12.47 6.42
N GLY A 71 3.91 12.28 5.72
CA GLY A 71 2.64 11.83 6.30
C GLY A 71 2.76 10.47 6.98
N PHE A 72 1.92 10.24 7.99
CA PHE A 72 1.96 9.00 8.78
C PHE A 72 1.69 7.76 7.92
N GLU A 73 0.69 7.81 7.04
CA GLU A 73 0.33 6.67 6.18
C GLU A 73 1.46 6.30 5.21
N LEU A 74 2.15 7.29 4.66
CA LEU A 74 3.32 7.06 3.83
C LEU A 74 4.45 6.37 4.60
N ARG A 75 4.78 6.90 5.80
CA ARG A 75 5.81 6.30 6.66
C ARG A 75 5.46 4.88 7.05
N ARG A 76 4.20 4.61 7.39
CA ARG A 76 3.70 3.29 7.75
C ARG A 76 3.88 2.30 6.59
N ALA A 77 3.52 2.69 5.37
CA ALA A 77 3.65 1.85 4.19
C ALA A 77 5.11 1.54 3.86
N ILE A 78 6.00 2.54 3.92
CA ILE A 78 7.43 2.35 3.71
C ILE A 78 8.04 1.44 4.79
N ALA A 79 7.69 1.67 6.05
CA ALA A 79 8.15 0.84 7.17
C ALA A 79 7.73 -0.62 6.98
N PHE A 80 6.49 -0.85 6.58
CA PHE A 80 5.94 -2.18 6.34
C PHE A 80 6.71 -2.94 5.24
N VAL A 81 6.97 -2.30 4.11
CA VAL A 81 7.73 -2.92 3.01
C VAL A 81 9.16 -3.23 3.46
N LYS A 82 9.84 -2.28 4.09
CA LYS A 82 11.21 -2.47 4.59
C LYS A 82 11.29 -3.60 5.62
N TYR A 83 10.35 -3.63 6.56
CA TYR A 83 10.26 -4.66 7.59
C TYR A 83 10.11 -6.06 6.99
N LEU A 84 9.14 -6.25 6.09
CA LEU A 84 8.94 -7.55 5.42
C LEU A 84 10.12 -7.97 4.54
N THR A 85 10.84 -7.01 3.96
CA THR A 85 12.05 -7.29 3.18
C THR A 85 13.20 -7.74 4.08
N ALA A 86 13.32 -7.17 5.27
CA ALA A 86 14.37 -7.51 6.25
C ALA A 86 14.05 -8.79 7.07
N HIS A 87 12.77 -9.19 7.16
CA HIS A 87 12.30 -10.32 7.96
C HIS A 87 11.58 -11.37 7.08
N PRO A 88 12.33 -12.29 6.44
CA PRO A 88 11.74 -13.31 5.55
C PRO A 88 10.75 -14.26 6.25
N ASP A 89 10.93 -14.51 7.54
CA ASP A 89 9.99 -15.27 8.38
C ASP A 89 8.63 -14.57 8.47
N LYS A 90 8.61 -13.27 8.72
CA LYS A 90 7.40 -12.43 8.75
C LYS A 90 6.74 -12.32 7.39
N MET A 91 7.53 -12.26 6.33
CA MET A 91 7.03 -12.29 4.96
C MET A 91 6.31 -13.61 4.66
N LYS A 92 6.89 -14.76 5.06
CA LYS A 92 6.27 -16.08 4.91
C LYS A 92 4.97 -16.20 5.72
N GLU A 93 4.99 -15.73 6.98
CA GLU A 93 3.81 -15.68 7.84
C GLU A 93 2.68 -14.86 7.19
N TYR A 94 3.01 -13.67 6.68
CA TYR A 94 2.04 -12.83 5.97
C TYR A 94 1.52 -13.48 4.68
N ALA A 95 2.38 -14.15 3.92
CA ALA A 95 1.97 -14.89 2.73
C ALA A 95 0.98 -16.02 3.06
N LYS A 96 1.19 -16.72 4.19
CA LYS A 96 0.26 -17.74 4.72
C LYS A 96 -1.09 -17.12 5.05
N ILE A 97 -1.12 -16.06 5.87
CA ILE A 97 -2.34 -15.34 6.24
C ILE A 97 -3.12 -14.82 5.01
N LYS A 98 -2.42 -14.41 3.97
CA LYS A 98 -3.06 -14.00 2.69
C LYS A 98 -3.76 -15.16 1.99
N ARG A 99 -3.17 -16.35 1.96
CA ARG A 99 -3.78 -17.53 1.35
C ARG A 99 -5.01 -17.99 2.15
N GLU A 100 -4.83 -18.21 3.43
CA GLU A 100 -5.91 -18.61 4.34
C GLU A 100 -7.09 -17.63 4.31
N GLY A 101 -6.80 -16.34 4.34
CA GLY A 101 -7.82 -15.31 4.24
C GLY A 101 -8.55 -15.31 2.89
N ALA A 102 -7.87 -15.66 1.79
CA ALA A 102 -8.50 -15.77 0.48
C ALA A 102 -9.43 -16.99 0.40
N GLU A 103 -9.01 -18.12 0.96
CA GLU A 103 -9.82 -19.34 1.07
C GLU A 103 -11.05 -19.11 1.96
N TYR A 104 -10.86 -18.51 3.14
CA TYR A 104 -11.94 -18.17 4.06
C TYR A 104 -12.96 -17.21 3.44
N ALA A 105 -12.49 -16.20 2.75
CA ALA A 105 -13.34 -15.14 2.21
C ALA A 105 -14.14 -15.54 0.96
N LYS A 106 -13.74 -16.60 0.26
CA LYS A 106 -14.43 -17.10 -0.97
C LYS A 106 -14.83 -15.98 -1.95
N GLY A 107 -13.96 -14.98 -2.13
CA GLY A 107 -14.20 -13.83 -3.01
C GLY A 107 -14.80 -12.60 -2.31
N GLU A 108 -15.31 -12.70 -1.08
CA GLU A 108 -15.85 -11.56 -0.34
C GLU A 108 -14.73 -10.64 0.17
N ALA A 109 -14.61 -9.46 -0.43
CA ALA A 109 -13.52 -8.52 -0.15
C ALA A 109 -13.48 -8.05 1.32
N GLN A 110 -14.64 -7.87 1.97
CA GLN A 110 -14.69 -7.45 3.37
C GLN A 110 -14.19 -8.56 4.30
N LYS A 111 -14.68 -9.79 4.16
CA LYS A 111 -14.20 -10.94 4.95
C LYS A 111 -12.68 -11.13 4.82
N TYR A 112 -12.14 -10.95 3.61
CA TYR A 112 -10.70 -11.01 3.38
C TYR A 112 -9.93 -9.92 4.12
N ARG A 113 -10.45 -8.70 4.15
CA ARG A 113 -9.84 -7.59 4.91
C ARG A 113 -9.85 -7.88 6.41
N ASP A 114 -11.00 -8.27 6.94
CA ASP A 114 -11.21 -8.54 8.37
C ASP A 114 -10.32 -9.67 8.87
N TYR A 115 -10.20 -10.76 8.08
CA TYR A 115 -9.31 -11.88 8.41
C TYR A 115 -7.86 -11.45 8.64
N LYS A 116 -7.35 -10.53 7.82
CA LYS A 116 -5.96 -10.07 7.91
C LYS A 116 -5.75 -8.92 8.90
N GLN A 117 -6.79 -8.26 9.35
CA GLN A 117 -6.68 -6.97 10.03
C GLN A 117 -5.81 -7.06 11.29
N LYS A 118 -6.10 -7.98 12.20
CA LYS A 118 -5.35 -8.15 13.46
C LYS A 118 -3.85 -8.40 13.21
N PHE A 119 -3.56 -9.26 12.23
CA PHE A 119 -2.17 -9.57 11.84
C PHE A 119 -1.46 -8.32 11.30
N LEU A 120 -2.11 -7.59 10.39
CA LEU A 120 -1.56 -6.38 9.79
C LEU A 120 -1.35 -5.25 10.82
N GLU A 121 -2.23 -5.12 11.80
CA GLU A 121 -2.07 -4.14 12.88
C GLU A 121 -0.85 -4.46 13.74
N LYS A 122 -0.67 -5.72 14.14
CA LYS A 122 0.49 -6.18 14.90
C LYS A 122 1.78 -5.94 14.10
N LEU A 123 1.82 -6.43 12.88
CA LEU A 123 2.98 -6.31 11.99
C LEU A 123 3.34 -4.83 11.70
N GLY A 124 2.32 -3.99 11.50
CA GLY A 124 2.51 -2.55 11.29
C GLY A 124 3.11 -1.84 12.50
N LYS A 125 2.72 -2.24 13.73
CA LYS A 125 3.32 -1.70 14.96
C LYS A 125 4.80 -2.11 15.11
N GLU A 126 5.12 -3.37 14.82
CA GLU A 126 6.49 -3.89 14.83
C GLU A 126 7.36 -3.15 13.79
N ALA A 127 6.88 -3.04 12.56
CA ALA A 127 7.55 -2.33 11.49
C ALA A 127 7.82 -0.86 11.83
N LEU A 128 6.86 -0.15 12.40
CA LEU A 128 7.04 1.25 12.80
C LEU A 128 8.02 1.42 13.97
N ARG A 129 8.07 0.47 14.92
CA ARG A 129 9.04 0.49 16.01
C ARG A 129 10.48 0.38 15.48
N GLU A 130 10.71 -0.57 14.61
CA GLU A 130 12.03 -0.78 14.01
C GLU A 130 12.43 0.40 13.14
N PHE A 131 11.47 0.92 12.34
CA PHE A 131 11.71 2.02 11.44
C PHE A 131 12.03 3.35 12.13
N LYS A 132 11.49 3.60 13.32
CA LYS A 132 11.85 4.78 14.14
C LYS A 132 13.32 4.80 14.55
N LYS A 133 13.96 3.63 14.63
CA LYS A 133 15.38 3.50 14.96
C LYS A 133 16.28 3.81 13.76
N THR A 134 15.74 3.74 12.53
CA THR A 134 16.50 3.98 11.30
C THR A 134 16.13 5.35 10.74
N SER A 135 17.06 6.31 10.76
CA SER A 135 16.81 7.71 10.34
C SER A 135 16.19 7.80 8.95
N ILE A 136 15.00 8.39 8.86
CA ILE A 136 14.25 8.64 7.61
C ILE A 136 15.04 9.53 6.62
N LYS A 137 16.07 10.24 7.09
CA LYS A 137 16.88 11.17 6.29
C LYS A 137 17.59 10.53 5.08
N SER A 138 17.86 9.23 5.10
CA SER A 138 18.57 8.56 4.01
C SER A 138 17.67 8.13 2.84
N THR A 139 16.37 8.00 3.05
CA THR A 139 15.45 7.44 2.03
C THR A 139 14.97 8.49 1.03
N PHE A 140 14.94 9.77 1.40
CA PHE A 140 14.45 10.87 0.55
C PHE A 140 15.54 11.60 -0.23
N LYS A 141 16.81 11.21 -0.12
CA LYS A 141 17.94 11.78 -0.87
C LYS A 141 18.15 11.17 -2.26
N LYS A 142 17.37 10.14 -2.65
CA LYS A 142 17.57 9.39 -3.90
C LYS A 142 16.32 9.27 -4.80
N LEU A 143 15.37 10.21 -4.68
CA LEU A 143 14.27 10.32 -5.65
C LEU A 143 14.23 11.73 -6.23
#